data_b1f168d89884a71535303feecd9332fb
#
_entry.id   b1f168d89884a71535303feecd9332fb
#
_cell.length_a   1.000
_cell.length_b   1.000
_cell.length_c   1.000
_cell.angle_alpha   90.00
_cell.angle_beta   90.00
_cell.angle_gamma   90.00
#
_symmetry.space_group_name_H-M   'P 1'
#
loop_
_entity.id
_entity.type
_entity.pdbx_description
1 polymer ?
#
loop_
_entity_poly.entity_id
_entity_poly.type
_entity_poly.pdbx_seq_one_letter_code
_entity_poly.pdbx_strand_id
1 'polypeptide(L)'
;MKKALLLFGLLTALTIPSGSWAQQTGYSQTNLVSNVTGVATTTDPHLLNPWGISIFPGQDFWIANNNSGTSTLYDSNGNENSLVVTIPGAGKNPNGNCTPGCPTGTVANGTSSYFSGGAFIFDTEDGLIINWQSSDNTQATVAFDNSSSGAVYKGLALLSSTSLLAANFNSGKVDVYNQSFQPAALAGAFTDPNLPAGFAPHGIHVINNQVYIAYAMQDSAKHDAQPGKGLGQVDIFDANGNFVSTFIAYKSQTPNQLNAPWGIAQAPASFGTFANDILVGNFGDGTINAFDTQGNFMGQLSDSSGNVIVNPGLWDMVFVGATGPGAPGTLYLTAGGSLGQPNFPAGGSGTAVFASLTPAAAAGSANFSLSLSAQSATVNTGGSANLMVSAAAVGGFSGQIALTCAAPAGLTCAFSPTTISPGAPAANLTISAAATPPTGGGGYNVPGMAAALLPGLGLPLGLFGTVLTTRKKKALTRKSIRWMSLLGLLLVVSLFALGCGSGSKATTTPTTSAAQQVTLMVTGTSGSLTQSAAVTVTVN
;
A
#
# COMPACT_ATOMS: atom_id res chain seq x y z
N MET A 1 -45.52 -22.85 69.56
CA MET A 1 -44.08 -22.92 69.27
C MET A 1 -43.93 -22.83 67.73
N LYS A 2 -43.66 -21.64 67.19
CA LYS A 2 -43.45 -21.40 65.77
C LYS A 2 -41.98 -21.20 65.54
N LYS A 3 -41.30 -22.08 64.83
CA LYS A 3 -39.88 -21.97 64.43
C LYS A 3 -39.81 -21.02 63.23
N ALA A 4 -39.11 -19.89 63.38
CA ALA A 4 -38.73 -19.03 62.28
C ALA A 4 -37.46 -19.58 61.61
N LEU A 5 -37.52 -19.84 60.31
CA LEU A 5 -36.43 -20.23 59.45
C LEU A 5 -35.80 -18.97 58.86
N LEU A 6 -34.58 -18.59 59.27
CA LEU A 6 -33.84 -17.51 58.65
C LEU A 6 -33.13 -18.07 57.40
N LEU A 7 -33.54 -17.53 56.24
CA LEU A 7 -32.91 -17.81 54.95
C LEU A 7 -31.81 -16.74 54.76
N PHE A 8 -30.53 -17.14 54.88
CA PHE A 8 -29.39 -16.33 54.51
C PHE A 8 -29.22 -16.40 52.98
N GLY A 9 -29.62 -15.37 52.28
CA GLY A 9 -29.37 -15.22 50.86
C GLY A 9 -27.90 -14.80 50.63
N LEU A 10 -27.11 -15.69 50.06
CA LEU A 10 -25.76 -15.42 49.60
C LEU A 10 -25.81 -14.60 48.30
N LEU A 11 -25.58 -13.30 48.40
CA LEU A 11 -25.49 -12.41 47.23
C LEU A 11 -24.10 -12.57 46.62
N THR A 12 -23.92 -13.44 45.66
CA THR A 12 -22.72 -13.49 44.84
C THR A 12 -22.73 -12.28 43.90
N ALA A 13 -21.92 -11.29 44.21
CA ALA A 13 -21.63 -10.21 43.27
C ALA A 13 -20.92 -10.80 42.05
N LEU A 14 -21.62 -10.90 40.90
CA LEU A 14 -20.99 -11.09 39.61
C LEU A 14 -20.14 -9.85 39.34
N THR A 15 -18.82 -9.96 39.50
CA THR A 15 -17.87 -9.01 38.92
C THR A 15 -17.90 -9.24 37.42
N ILE A 16 -18.65 -8.42 36.70
CA ILE A 16 -18.50 -8.29 35.25
C ILE A 16 -17.09 -7.73 35.05
N PRO A 17 -16.18 -8.45 34.36
CA PRO A 17 -14.92 -7.83 34.02
C PRO A 17 -15.27 -6.61 33.18
N SER A 18 -14.90 -5.42 33.67
CA SER A 18 -14.87 -4.21 32.84
C SER A 18 -13.85 -4.49 31.74
N GLY A 19 -14.34 -5.00 30.61
CA GLY A 19 -13.57 -5.00 29.39
C GLY A 19 -13.07 -3.57 29.22
N SER A 20 -11.77 -3.39 29.23
CA SER A 20 -11.16 -2.14 28.79
C SER A 20 -11.60 -1.99 27.33
N TRP A 21 -12.61 -1.13 27.13
CA TRP A 21 -12.92 -0.64 25.80
C TRP A 21 -11.63 -0.01 25.30
N ALA A 22 -10.98 -0.62 24.33
CA ALA A 22 -9.83 0.00 23.68
C ALA A 22 -10.35 1.37 23.22
N GLN A 23 -9.75 2.42 23.75
CA GLN A 23 -10.15 3.79 23.41
C GLN A 23 -9.98 3.89 21.89
N GLN A 24 -11.09 4.16 21.21
CA GLN A 24 -11.11 4.27 19.76
C GLN A 24 -10.11 5.37 19.38
N THR A 25 -8.99 4.96 18.84
CA THR A 25 -8.00 5.89 18.35
C THR A 25 -8.52 6.39 17.01
N GLY A 26 -8.78 7.69 16.89
CA GLY A 26 -9.15 8.31 15.63
C GLY A 26 -8.01 8.24 14.60
N TYR A 27 -8.21 8.89 13.48
CA TYR A 27 -7.22 8.98 12.40
C TYR A 27 -6.76 10.43 12.24
N SER A 28 -5.53 10.61 11.76
CA SER A 28 -4.98 11.90 11.38
C SER A 28 -4.80 11.96 9.88
N GLN A 29 -5.37 12.97 9.24
CA GLN A 29 -5.18 13.22 7.81
C GLN A 29 -4.12 14.30 7.61
N THR A 30 -3.25 14.06 6.61
CA THR A 30 -2.30 15.05 6.10
C THR A 30 -2.54 15.21 4.59
N ASN A 31 -2.89 16.42 4.17
CA ASN A 31 -2.97 16.75 2.75
C ASN A 31 -1.54 16.93 2.22
N LEU A 32 -1.13 16.08 1.30
CA LEU A 32 0.23 16.04 0.74
C LEU A 32 0.37 16.97 -0.45
N VAL A 33 -0.60 16.88 -1.39
CA VAL A 33 -0.65 17.69 -2.60
C VAL A 33 -2.07 18.22 -2.78
N SER A 34 -2.19 19.45 -3.29
CA SER A 34 -3.48 20.04 -3.69
C SER A 34 -3.29 20.93 -4.93
N ASN A 35 -4.37 21.08 -5.70
CA ASN A 35 -4.41 22.08 -6.78
C ASN A 35 -4.58 23.52 -6.25
N VAL A 36 -4.86 23.69 -4.97
CA VAL A 36 -5.10 24.99 -4.32
C VAL A 36 -3.99 25.30 -3.32
N THR A 37 -3.36 26.45 -3.48
CA THR A 37 -2.29 26.92 -2.58
C THR A 37 -2.75 27.03 -1.13
N GLY A 38 -1.95 26.55 -0.19
CA GLY A 38 -2.22 26.62 1.25
C GLY A 38 -3.11 25.50 1.80
N VAL A 39 -3.57 24.58 0.96
CA VAL A 39 -4.37 23.40 1.37
C VAL A 39 -3.49 22.20 1.72
N ALA A 40 -2.36 22.06 1.03
CA ALA A 40 -1.39 20.99 1.21
C ALA A 40 0.05 21.55 1.22
N THR A 41 1.02 20.68 1.52
CA THR A 41 2.44 21.04 1.49
C THR A 41 2.89 21.40 0.07
N THR A 42 2.43 20.63 -0.93
CA THR A 42 2.73 20.84 -2.35
C THR A 42 1.50 21.35 -3.08
N THR A 43 1.69 22.31 -3.98
CA THR A 43 0.64 22.79 -4.87
C THR A 43 0.97 22.39 -6.30
N ASP A 44 0.10 21.55 -6.92
CA ASP A 44 0.23 21.15 -8.32
C ASP A 44 -1.04 21.47 -9.10
N PRO A 45 -0.98 22.39 -10.08
CA PRO A 45 -2.14 22.75 -10.90
C PRO A 45 -2.65 21.62 -11.80
N HIS A 46 -1.89 20.55 -12.01
CA HIS A 46 -2.35 19.37 -12.78
C HIS A 46 -3.23 18.44 -11.96
N LEU A 47 -3.20 18.50 -10.60
CA LEU A 47 -4.01 17.66 -9.74
C LEU A 47 -5.49 18.09 -9.79
N LEU A 48 -6.14 17.91 -10.95
CA LEU A 48 -7.54 18.28 -11.17
C LEU A 48 -8.42 17.03 -11.21
N ASN A 49 -9.33 16.91 -10.24
CA ASN A 49 -10.20 15.76 -10.08
C ASN A 49 -9.40 14.42 -10.12
N PRO A 50 -8.45 14.20 -9.21
CA PRO A 50 -7.65 12.97 -9.17
C PRO A 50 -8.50 11.77 -8.79
N TRP A 51 -8.41 10.69 -9.58
CA TRP A 51 -9.13 9.44 -9.40
C TRP A 51 -8.20 8.33 -8.93
N GLY A 52 -7.81 7.43 -9.82
CA GLY A 52 -7.03 6.23 -9.51
C GLY A 52 -5.61 6.51 -9.02
N ILE A 53 -5.15 5.65 -8.13
CA ILE A 53 -3.78 5.62 -7.60
C ILE A 53 -3.15 4.29 -7.96
N SER A 54 -1.98 4.32 -8.58
CA SER A 54 -1.17 3.13 -8.76
C SER A 54 0.27 3.35 -8.31
N ILE A 55 0.93 2.25 -7.92
CA ILE A 55 2.26 2.32 -7.33
C ILE A 55 3.05 1.03 -7.62
N PHE A 56 4.35 1.17 -7.90
CA PHE A 56 5.30 0.08 -7.75
C PHE A 56 5.97 0.15 -6.37
N PRO A 57 6.34 -1.00 -5.79
CA PRO A 57 7.10 -1.00 -4.54
C PRO A 57 8.35 -0.12 -4.64
N GLY A 58 8.48 0.85 -3.71
CA GLY A 58 9.60 1.77 -3.63
C GLY A 58 9.67 2.86 -4.71
N GLN A 59 8.60 3.06 -5.48
CA GLN A 59 8.48 4.10 -6.50
C GLN A 59 7.43 5.15 -6.08
N ASP A 60 7.32 6.23 -6.85
CA ASP A 60 6.32 7.27 -6.65
C ASP A 60 4.89 6.76 -6.90
N PHE A 61 3.91 7.42 -6.28
CA PHE A 61 2.50 7.24 -6.59
C PHE A 61 2.18 7.88 -7.94
N TRP A 62 1.51 7.14 -8.80
CA TRP A 62 0.96 7.63 -10.06
C TRP A 62 -0.51 7.93 -9.88
N ILE A 63 -0.90 9.17 -10.15
CA ILE A 63 -2.27 9.66 -9.96
C ILE A 63 -2.91 9.95 -11.32
N ALA A 64 -4.07 9.37 -11.57
CA ALA A 64 -4.88 9.67 -12.76
C ALA A 64 -5.68 10.96 -12.53
N ASN A 65 -5.32 12.05 -13.19
CA ASN A 65 -5.99 13.36 -13.05
C ASN A 65 -7.03 13.52 -14.16
N ASN A 66 -8.28 13.23 -13.85
CA ASN A 66 -9.36 13.18 -14.82
C ASN A 66 -9.54 14.51 -15.58
N ASN A 67 -9.62 15.63 -14.88
CA ASN A 67 -9.95 16.91 -15.50
C ASN A 67 -8.75 17.62 -16.17
N SER A 68 -7.52 17.23 -15.89
CA SER A 68 -6.34 17.75 -16.61
C SER A 68 -5.89 16.83 -17.75
N GLY A 69 -6.43 15.62 -17.84
CA GLY A 69 -6.02 14.63 -18.84
C GLY A 69 -4.56 14.19 -18.68
N THR A 70 -4.08 14.13 -17.43
CA THR A 70 -2.68 13.80 -17.13
C THR A 70 -2.56 12.72 -16.07
N SER A 71 -1.36 12.17 -15.95
CA SER A 71 -0.93 11.48 -14.74
C SER A 71 0.26 12.21 -14.16
N THR A 72 0.23 12.47 -12.86
CA THR A 72 1.29 13.10 -12.08
C THR A 72 1.84 12.15 -11.03
N LEU A 73 3.06 12.37 -10.60
CA LEU A 73 3.79 11.48 -9.73
C LEU A 73 4.25 12.19 -8.46
N TYR A 74 4.06 11.55 -7.32
CA TYR A 74 4.46 12.09 -6.02
C TYR A 74 5.08 11.01 -5.14
N ASP A 75 6.06 11.40 -4.34
CA ASP A 75 6.56 10.53 -3.26
C ASP A 75 5.55 10.49 -2.08
N SER A 76 5.88 9.73 -1.05
CA SER A 76 5.05 9.57 0.15
C SER A 76 4.90 10.84 1.01
N ASN A 77 5.68 11.87 0.76
CA ASN A 77 5.61 13.16 1.42
C ASN A 77 4.90 14.23 0.57
N GLY A 78 4.48 13.85 -0.64
CA GLY A 78 3.87 14.76 -1.61
C GLY A 78 4.88 15.60 -2.39
N ASN A 79 6.17 15.24 -2.39
CA ASN A 79 7.12 15.89 -3.28
C ASN A 79 6.83 15.46 -4.72
N GLU A 80 6.73 16.44 -5.61
CA GLU A 80 6.42 16.23 -7.02
C GLU A 80 7.62 15.69 -7.79
N ASN A 81 7.38 14.68 -8.62
CA ASN A 81 8.29 14.29 -9.68
C ASN A 81 8.01 15.15 -10.91
N SER A 82 9.06 15.59 -11.60
CA SER A 82 8.94 16.46 -12.78
C SER A 82 8.25 15.82 -13.99
N LEU A 83 8.01 14.49 -13.97
CA LEU A 83 7.32 13.80 -15.05
C LEU A 83 5.81 14.02 -14.94
N VAL A 84 5.25 14.68 -15.93
CA VAL A 84 3.80 14.79 -16.15
C VAL A 84 3.47 14.06 -17.45
N VAL A 85 2.62 13.03 -17.37
CA VAL A 85 2.26 12.20 -18.51
C VAL A 85 0.89 12.61 -19.03
N THR A 86 0.82 12.99 -20.30
CA THR A 86 -0.43 13.28 -21.00
C THR A 86 -1.15 11.99 -21.35
N ILE A 87 -2.42 11.87 -20.99
CA ILE A 87 -3.29 10.74 -21.29
C ILE A 87 -4.14 11.10 -22.52
N PRO A 88 -4.01 10.38 -23.64
CA PRO A 88 -4.79 10.66 -24.84
C PRO A 88 -6.28 10.37 -24.64
N GLY A 89 -7.14 11.11 -25.36
CA GLY A 89 -8.59 10.90 -25.41
C GLY A 89 -9.07 10.48 -26.79
N ALA A 90 -10.29 9.95 -26.86
CA ALA A 90 -10.94 9.56 -28.10
C ALA A 90 -11.51 10.74 -28.90
N GLY A 91 -11.22 11.97 -28.49
CA GLY A 91 -11.80 13.18 -29.09
C GLY A 91 -13.26 13.42 -28.71
N LYS A 92 -13.80 12.61 -27.81
CA LYS A 92 -15.12 12.81 -27.20
C LYS A 92 -14.85 13.34 -25.79
N ASN A 93 -15.33 14.53 -25.51
CA ASN A 93 -15.28 15.08 -24.16
C ASN A 93 -16.69 14.96 -23.56
N PRO A 94 -17.02 13.86 -22.88
CA PRO A 94 -18.37 13.58 -22.44
C PRO A 94 -18.91 14.65 -21.48
N ASN A 95 -18.04 15.27 -20.69
CA ASN A 95 -18.42 16.28 -19.69
C ASN A 95 -17.91 17.70 -20.02
N GLY A 96 -17.19 17.89 -21.12
CA GLY A 96 -16.59 19.19 -21.47
C GLY A 96 -15.42 19.63 -20.59
N ASN A 97 -14.97 18.79 -19.65
CA ASN A 97 -14.08 19.16 -18.55
C ASN A 97 -12.69 18.57 -18.62
N CYS A 98 -12.45 17.61 -19.49
CA CYS A 98 -11.17 16.93 -19.61
C CYS A 98 -10.61 17.02 -21.03
N THR A 99 -9.34 17.38 -21.11
CA THR A 99 -8.57 17.48 -22.37
C THR A 99 -7.09 17.18 -22.05
N PRO A 100 -6.42 16.30 -22.81
CA PRO A 100 -6.92 15.59 -23.99
C PRO A 100 -7.79 14.38 -23.71
N GLY A 101 -7.60 13.66 -22.58
CA GLY A 101 -8.39 12.52 -22.16
C GLY A 101 -8.97 12.69 -20.76
N CYS A 102 -9.80 11.73 -20.32
CA CYS A 102 -10.43 11.71 -19.00
C CYS A 102 -10.02 10.44 -18.24
N PRO A 103 -8.76 10.29 -17.77
CA PRO A 103 -8.33 9.10 -17.07
C PRO A 103 -9.09 8.91 -15.76
N THR A 104 -9.40 7.64 -15.44
CA THR A 104 -10.13 7.23 -14.24
C THR A 104 -9.31 6.25 -13.42
N GLY A 105 -9.42 4.95 -13.65
CA GLY A 105 -8.57 3.96 -12.99
C GLY A 105 -7.15 3.95 -13.51
N THR A 106 -6.22 3.48 -12.68
CA THR A 106 -4.84 3.22 -13.08
C THR A 106 -4.30 2.00 -12.35
N VAL A 107 -3.46 1.21 -13.01
CA VAL A 107 -2.79 0.06 -12.42
C VAL A 107 -1.32 0.01 -12.81
N ALA A 108 -0.48 -0.46 -11.90
CA ALA A 108 0.93 -0.74 -12.15
C ALA A 108 1.11 -2.19 -12.62
N ASN A 109 1.77 -2.39 -13.77
CA ASN A 109 2.05 -3.72 -14.32
C ASN A 109 3.48 -4.14 -14.02
N GLY A 110 3.66 -5.04 -13.07
CA GLY A 110 4.97 -5.56 -12.66
C GLY A 110 5.67 -6.49 -13.66
N THR A 111 5.10 -6.70 -14.85
CA THR A 111 5.58 -7.71 -15.80
C THR A 111 5.83 -7.11 -17.17
N SER A 112 7.08 -6.81 -17.52
CA SER A 112 7.46 -6.21 -18.80
C SER A 112 7.17 -7.09 -20.02
N SER A 113 6.91 -8.38 -19.85
CA SER A 113 6.60 -9.32 -20.95
C SER A 113 5.16 -9.23 -21.45
N TYR A 114 4.27 -8.55 -20.73
CA TYR A 114 2.85 -8.46 -21.04
C TYR A 114 2.42 -7.00 -21.17
N PHE A 115 1.24 -6.79 -21.70
CA PHE A 115 0.66 -5.46 -21.91
C PHE A 115 1.60 -4.53 -22.69
N SER A 116 2.23 -5.08 -23.75
CA SER A 116 3.18 -4.35 -24.62
C SER A 116 4.35 -3.70 -23.85
N GLY A 117 4.73 -4.26 -22.70
CA GLY A 117 5.80 -3.72 -21.85
C GLY A 117 5.39 -2.50 -21.02
N GLY A 118 4.11 -2.14 -21.02
CA GLY A 118 3.59 -1.02 -20.25
C GLY A 118 3.85 -1.16 -18.76
N ALA A 119 4.37 -0.11 -18.15
CA ALA A 119 4.56 -0.04 -16.71
C ALA A 119 3.28 0.39 -15.99
N PHE A 120 2.55 1.34 -16.57
CA PHE A 120 1.28 1.83 -16.05
C PHE A 120 0.21 1.79 -17.13
N ILE A 121 -0.98 1.35 -16.72
CA ILE A 121 -2.14 1.22 -17.60
C ILE A 121 -3.26 2.06 -17.00
N PHE A 122 -3.98 2.77 -17.85
CA PHE A 122 -5.10 3.63 -17.45
C PHE A 122 -6.34 3.25 -18.26
N ASP A 123 -7.50 3.55 -17.73
CA ASP A 123 -8.74 3.61 -18.48
C ASP A 123 -9.31 5.05 -18.49
N THR A 124 -10.27 5.31 -19.38
CA THR A 124 -10.80 6.65 -19.55
C THR A 124 -12.33 6.65 -19.69
N GLU A 125 -12.97 7.76 -19.30
CA GLU A 125 -14.43 7.92 -19.46
C GLU A 125 -14.89 7.95 -20.92
N ASP A 126 -14.01 8.23 -21.86
CA ASP A 126 -14.31 8.20 -23.30
C ASP A 126 -14.00 6.85 -23.96
N GLY A 127 -13.77 5.80 -23.15
CA GLY A 127 -13.77 4.41 -23.59
C GLY A 127 -12.44 3.88 -24.09
N LEU A 128 -11.31 4.46 -23.65
CA LEU A 128 -9.98 3.99 -24.02
C LEU A 128 -9.32 3.16 -22.89
N ILE A 129 -8.48 2.22 -23.30
CA ILE A 129 -7.42 1.64 -22.47
C ILE A 129 -6.09 2.23 -22.96
N ILE A 130 -5.34 2.80 -22.04
CA ILE A 130 -4.12 3.55 -22.31
C ILE A 130 -2.94 2.81 -21.68
N ASN A 131 -1.83 2.79 -22.36
CA ASN A 131 -0.59 2.17 -21.94
C ASN A 131 0.53 3.22 -21.86
N TRP A 132 1.34 3.12 -20.81
CA TRP A 132 2.55 3.93 -20.67
C TRP A 132 3.75 3.06 -20.30
N GLN A 133 4.87 3.33 -20.93
CA GLN A 133 6.19 2.77 -20.64
C GLN A 133 7.24 3.89 -20.64
N SER A 134 8.39 3.66 -20.04
CA SER A 134 9.40 4.72 -19.85
C SER A 134 9.89 5.35 -21.17
N SER A 135 9.84 4.63 -22.30
CA SER A 135 10.16 5.17 -23.63
C SER A 135 9.14 6.18 -24.15
N ASP A 136 7.94 6.23 -23.60
CA ASP A 136 6.87 7.11 -24.04
C ASP A 136 7.04 8.54 -23.47
N ASN A 137 7.96 8.70 -22.52
CA ASN A 137 8.25 9.98 -21.85
C ASN A 137 6.96 10.62 -21.30
N THR A 138 6.58 11.80 -21.82
CA THR A 138 5.43 12.59 -21.35
C THR A 138 4.12 12.27 -22.06
N GLN A 139 4.08 11.28 -22.97
CA GLN A 139 2.89 11.00 -23.77
C GLN A 139 2.56 9.50 -23.72
N ALA A 140 1.47 9.13 -23.06
CA ALA A 140 0.97 7.76 -23.07
C ALA A 140 0.33 7.39 -24.43
N THR A 141 0.15 6.10 -24.70
CA THR A 141 -0.34 5.58 -25.98
C THR A 141 -1.65 4.83 -25.82
N VAL A 142 -2.54 4.93 -26.83
CA VAL A 142 -3.77 4.14 -26.87
C VAL A 142 -3.44 2.68 -27.13
N ALA A 143 -3.80 1.81 -26.17
CA ALA A 143 -3.64 0.38 -26.29
C ALA A 143 -4.88 -0.30 -26.89
N PHE A 144 -6.07 0.18 -26.53
CA PHE A 144 -7.33 -0.29 -27.09
C PHE A 144 -8.36 0.84 -27.08
N ASP A 145 -9.10 0.96 -28.19
CA ASP A 145 -10.15 1.97 -28.37
C ASP A 145 -11.52 1.29 -28.43
N ASN A 146 -12.33 1.47 -27.39
CA ASN A 146 -13.71 1.01 -27.29
C ASN A 146 -14.72 2.17 -27.35
N SER A 147 -14.28 3.36 -27.71
CA SER A 147 -15.12 4.57 -27.71
C SER A 147 -16.32 4.49 -28.65
N SER A 148 -16.19 3.73 -29.75
CA SER A 148 -17.26 3.52 -30.72
C SER A 148 -18.43 2.72 -30.16
N SER A 149 -18.21 1.89 -29.13
CA SER A 149 -19.28 1.15 -28.43
C SER A 149 -20.04 2.01 -27.41
N GLY A 150 -19.58 3.24 -27.15
CA GLY A 150 -20.09 4.10 -26.10
C GLY A 150 -19.60 3.71 -24.71
N ALA A 151 -18.47 2.97 -24.61
CA ALA A 151 -17.91 2.60 -23.33
C ALA A 151 -17.55 3.82 -22.47
N VAL A 152 -17.83 3.74 -21.17
CA VAL A 152 -17.45 4.72 -20.15
C VAL A 152 -16.78 3.94 -19.03
N TYR A 153 -15.46 4.00 -18.98
CA TYR A 153 -14.73 3.31 -17.93
C TYR A 153 -14.58 4.18 -16.70
N LYS A 154 -14.88 3.59 -15.53
CA LYS A 154 -14.83 4.29 -14.24
C LYS A 154 -13.80 3.71 -13.29
N GLY A 155 -13.26 2.53 -13.55
CA GLY A 155 -12.27 1.89 -12.70
C GLY A 155 -11.57 0.74 -13.39
N LEU A 156 -10.32 0.50 -13.01
CA LEU A 156 -9.41 -0.45 -13.62
C LEU A 156 -8.74 -1.33 -12.56
N ALA A 157 -8.67 -2.64 -12.81
CA ALA A 157 -7.95 -3.54 -11.93
C ALA A 157 -7.13 -4.57 -12.73
N LEU A 158 -5.93 -4.86 -12.26
CA LEU A 158 -5.10 -5.95 -12.79
C LEU A 158 -5.43 -7.22 -12.00
N LEU A 159 -6.21 -8.12 -12.60
CA LEU A 159 -6.58 -9.39 -11.97
C LEU A 159 -5.39 -10.34 -11.88
N SER A 160 -4.55 -10.34 -12.91
CA SER A 160 -3.32 -11.12 -12.99
C SER A 160 -2.38 -10.47 -14.00
N SER A 161 -1.17 -10.99 -14.13
CA SER A 161 -0.23 -10.54 -15.19
C SER A 161 -0.77 -10.70 -16.62
N THR A 162 -1.89 -11.38 -16.81
CA THR A 162 -2.47 -11.67 -18.14
C THR A 162 -3.91 -11.22 -18.31
N SER A 163 -4.52 -10.60 -17.29
CA SER A 163 -5.95 -10.23 -17.30
C SER A 163 -6.17 -8.86 -16.65
N LEU A 164 -6.67 -7.93 -17.44
CA LEU A 164 -7.05 -6.58 -17.03
C LEU A 164 -8.58 -6.47 -17.02
N LEU A 165 -9.14 -5.85 -16.01
CA LEU A 165 -10.57 -5.64 -15.81
C LEU A 165 -10.86 -4.14 -15.86
N ALA A 166 -11.85 -3.74 -16.66
CA ALA A 166 -12.30 -2.36 -16.75
C ALA A 166 -13.81 -2.26 -16.45
N ALA A 167 -14.17 -1.44 -15.47
CA ALA A 167 -15.55 -1.21 -15.07
C ALA A 167 -16.26 -0.32 -16.09
N ASN A 168 -17.00 -0.92 -17.04
CA ASN A 168 -17.73 -0.21 -18.07
C ASN A 168 -19.10 0.24 -17.54
N PHE A 169 -19.13 1.44 -17.00
CA PHE A 169 -20.29 2.02 -16.33
C PHE A 169 -21.48 2.17 -17.27
N ASN A 170 -21.25 2.58 -18.54
CA ASN A 170 -22.31 2.76 -19.52
C ASN A 170 -23.02 1.44 -19.83
N SER A 171 -22.26 0.39 -20.09
CA SER A 171 -22.82 -0.93 -20.44
C SER A 171 -23.37 -1.70 -19.24
N GLY A 172 -22.98 -1.31 -18.02
CA GLY A 172 -23.28 -2.03 -16.78
C GLY A 172 -22.49 -3.32 -16.64
N LYS A 173 -21.34 -3.47 -17.31
CA LYS A 173 -20.53 -4.71 -17.34
C LYS A 173 -19.07 -4.42 -16.98
N VAL A 174 -18.34 -5.48 -16.64
CA VAL A 174 -16.88 -5.46 -16.59
C VAL A 174 -16.35 -5.98 -17.93
N ASP A 175 -15.60 -5.15 -18.62
CA ASP A 175 -14.88 -5.55 -19.81
C ASP A 175 -13.53 -6.18 -19.39
N VAL A 176 -13.18 -7.29 -20.03
CA VAL A 176 -11.95 -8.03 -19.75
C VAL A 176 -11.01 -7.93 -20.94
N TYR A 177 -9.74 -7.64 -20.67
CA TYR A 177 -8.69 -7.59 -21.66
C TYR A 177 -7.58 -8.58 -21.32
N ASN A 178 -7.08 -9.28 -22.34
CA ASN A 178 -5.91 -10.16 -22.19
C ASN A 178 -4.60 -9.35 -22.18
N GLN A 179 -3.49 -10.02 -21.99
CA GLN A 179 -2.13 -9.46 -21.95
C GLN A 179 -1.68 -8.71 -23.22
N SER A 180 -2.44 -8.80 -24.30
CA SER A 180 -2.20 -8.09 -25.56
C SER A 180 -3.25 -6.99 -25.80
N PHE A 181 -3.96 -6.58 -24.74
CA PHE A 181 -5.06 -5.61 -24.76
C PHE A 181 -6.24 -6.00 -25.67
N GLN A 182 -6.37 -7.27 -26.03
CA GLN A 182 -7.52 -7.73 -26.79
C GLN A 182 -8.66 -8.11 -25.87
N PRO A 183 -9.92 -7.82 -26.25
CA PRO A 183 -11.08 -8.28 -25.51
C PRO A 183 -11.02 -9.78 -25.26
N ALA A 184 -11.34 -10.17 -24.04
CA ALA A 184 -11.33 -11.54 -23.57
C ALA A 184 -12.60 -11.83 -22.75
N ALA A 185 -12.84 -13.09 -22.43
CA ALA A 185 -13.94 -13.51 -21.57
C ALA A 185 -13.41 -14.41 -20.46
N LEU A 186 -13.98 -14.26 -19.28
CA LEU A 186 -13.85 -15.21 -18.17
C LEU A 186 -15.16 -15.99 -18.00
N ALA A 187 -15.10 -17.11 -17.31
CA ALA A 187 -16.23 -18.04 -17.22
C ALA A 187 -17.49 -17.42 -16.58
N GLY A 188 -17.32 -16.53 -15.60
CA GLY A 188 -18.41 -15.96 -14.79
C GLY A 188 -18.90 -14.59 -15.23
N ALA A 189 -18.23 -13.92 -16.16
CA ALA A 189 -18.61 -12.62 -16.74
C ALA A 189 -18.93 -11.49 -15.73
N PHE A 190 -18.52 -11.60 -14.46
CA PHE A 190 -18.76 -10.60 -13.39
C PHE A 190 -20.23 -10.15 -13.29
N THR A 191 -21.14 -11.10 -13.36
CA THR A 191 -22.59 -10.83 -13.32
C THR A 191 -23.16 -11.22 -11.97
N ASP A 192 -23.73 -10.26 -11.23
CA ASP A 192 -24.63 -10.52 -10.11
C ASP A 192 -26.05 -10.69 -10.65
N PRO A 193 -26.69 -11.87 -10.47
CA PRO A 193 -28.05 -12.11 -10.94
C PRO A 193 -29.11 -11.27 -10.21
N ASN A 194 -28.77 -10.67 -9.07
CA ASN A 194 -29.67 -9.91 -8.22
C ASN A 194 -29.33 -8.41 -8.17
N LEU A 195 -28.41 -7.93 -9.00
CA LEU A 195 -28.04 -6.51 -9.02
C LEU A 195 -29.29 -5.67 -9.34
N PRO A 196 -29.63 -4.68 -8.51
CA PRO A 196 -30.79 -3.84 -8.75
C PRO A 196 -30.65 -3.05 -10.08
N ALA A 197 -31.79 -2.87 -10.76
CA ALA A 197 -31.81 -2.13 -12.01
C ALA A 197 -31.28 -0.69 -11.84
N GLY A 198 -30.51 -0.24 -12.82
CA GLY A 198 -29.90 1.10 -12.83
C GLY A 198 -28.56 1.19 -12.12
N PHE A 199 -28.07 0.10 -11.48
CA PHE A 199 -26.71 0.04 -10.95
C PHE A 199 -25.72 -0.45 -11.99
N ALA A 200 -24.51 0.09 -11.94
CA ALA A 200 -23.40 -0.28 -12.83
C ALA A 200 -22.07 -0.34 -12.08
N PRO A 201 -21.09 -1.14 -12.56
CA PRO A 201 -19.75 -1.18 -11.98
C PRO A 201 -19.11 0.20 -12.00
N HIS A 202 -18.69 0.70 -10.83
CA HIS A 202 -18.15 2.03 -10.63
C HIS A 202 -16.68 1.98 -10.21
N GLY A 203 -16.35 1.24 -9.14
CA GLY A 203 -14.98 0.92 -8.73
C GLY A 203 -14.73 -0.59 -8.80
N ILE A 204 -13.50 -0.99 -9.05
CA ILE A 204 -13.10 -2.40 -9.13
C ILE A 204 -11.72 -2.60 -8.52
N HIS A 205 -11.59 -3.54 -7.56
CA HIS A 205 -10.35 -3.78 -6.84
C HIS A 205 -10.11 -5.27 -6.63
N VAL A 206 -8.85 -5.70 -6.67
CA VAL A 206 -8.45 -7.08 -6.39
C VAL A 206 -7.83 -7.16 -5.00
N ILE A 207 -8.48 -7.89 -4.11
CA ILE A 207 -8.05 -8.09 -2.73
C ILE A 207 -7.99 -9.59 -2.45
N ASN A 208 -6.84 -10.12 -2.08
CA ASN A 208 -6.65 -11.54 -1.76
C ASN A 208 -7.18 -12.49 -2.84
N ASN A 209 -6.90 -12.19 -4.12
CA ASN A 209 -7.35 -12.95 -5.28
C ASN A 209 -8.89 -13.01 -5.46
N GLN A 210 -9.61 -12.12 -4.82
CA GLN A 210 -11.04 -11.87 -5.05
C GLN A 210 -11.21 -10.49 -5.68
N VAL A 211 -12.23 -10.36 -6.53
CA VAL A 211 -12.56 -9.10 -7.19
C VAL A 211 -13.74 -8.47 -6.45
N TYR A 212 -13.50 -7.32 -5.86
CA TYR A 212 -14.51 -6.48 -5.24
C TYR A 212 -14.98 -5.44 -6.25
N ILE A 213 -16.27 -5.38 -6.51
CA ILE A 213 -16.87 -4.40 -7.42
C ILE A 213 -17.81 -3.52 -6.64
N ALA A 214 -17.52 -2.22 -6.62
CA ALA A 214 -18.42 -1.20 -6.14
C ALA A 214 -19.38 -0.80 -7.26
N TYR A 215 -20.67 -0.81 -6.98
CA TYR A 215 -21.73 -0.39 -7.90
C TYR A 215 -22.34 0.92 -7.45
N ALA A 216 -22.58 1.82 -8.41
CA ALA A 216 -23.30 3.06 -8.19
C ALA A 216 -24.52 3.17 -9.12
N MET A 217 -25.52 3.97 -8.72
CA MET A 217 -26.69 4.25 -9.54
C MET A 217 -26.27 5.11 -10.74
N GLN A 218 -26.64 4.69 -11.94
CA GLN A 218 -26.40 5.45 -13.17
C GLN A 218 -27.31 6.67 -13.26
N ASP A 219 -26.82 7.74 -13.84
CA ASP A 219 -27.65 8.83 -14.35
C ASP A 219 -28.43 8.40 -15.63
N SER A 220 -29.26 9.28 -16.16
CA SER A 220 -30.06 8.98 -17.37
C SER A 220 -29.20 8.80 -18.63
N ALA A 221 -28.01 9.39 -18.67
CA ALA A 221 -27.04 9.25 -19.76
C ALA A 221 -26.18 8.00 -19.62
N LYS A 222 -26.26 7.31 -18.47
CA LYS A 222 -25.40 6.18 -18.08
C LYS A 222 -23.91 6.54 -18.11
N HIS A 223 -23.63 7.79 -17.79
CA HIS A 223 -22.28 8.34 -17.78
C HIS A 223 -21.78 8.58 -16.35
N ASP A 224 -22.59 9.23 -15.52
CA ASP A 224 -22.18 9.62 -14.18
C ASP A 224 -22.95 8.86 -13.08
N ALA A 225 -22.27 8.68 -11.95
CA ALA A 225 -22.91 8.12 -10.78
C ALA A 225 -23.84 9.14 -10.14
N GLN A 226 -25.05 8.71 -9.79
CA GLN A 226 -25.98 9.50 -8.98
C GLN A 226 -25.63 9.31 -7.50
N PRO A 227 -25.17 10.36 -6.79
CA PRO A 227 -24.97 10.27 -5.36
C PRO A 227 -26.30 10.26 -4.62
N GLY A 228 -26.31 9.57 -3.51
CA GLY A 228 -27.45 9.51 -2.60
C GLY A 228 -27.21 8.47 -1.51
N LYS A 229 -27.61 8.79 -0.29
CA LYS A 229 -27.46 7.88 0.85
C LYS A 229 -28.18 6.56 0.59
N GLY A 230 -27.46 5.46 0.71
CA GLY A 230 -27.94 4.12 0.42
C GLY A 230 -27.89 3.76 -1.08
N LEU A 231 -27.42 4.65 -1.95
CA LEU A 231 -27.23 4.35 -3.37
C LEU A 231 -25.83 3.77 -3.63
N GLY A 232 -25.68 2.49 -3.26
CA GLY A 232 -24.45 1.74 -3.48
C GLY A 232 -24.63 0.26 -3.14
N GLN A 233 -23.83 -0.59 -3.75
CA GLN A 233 -23.67 -2.01 -3.47
C GLN A 233 -22.20 -2.38 -3.66
N VAL A 234 -21.73 -3.41 -2.96
CA VAL A 234 -20.44 -4.04 -3.20
C VAL A 234 -20.61 -5.53 -3.31
N ASP A 235 -20.11 -6.12 -4.38
CA ASP A 235 -20.12 -7.56 -4.60
C ASP A 235 -18.72 -8.13 -4.66
N ILE A 236 -18.59 -9.43 -4.36
CA ILE A 236 -17.37 -10.20 -4.45
C ILE A 236 -17.52 -11.24 -5.55
N PHE A 237 -16.49 -11.32 -6.40
CA PHE A 237 -16.33 -12.33 -7.45
C PHE A 237 -15.03 -13.09 -7.26
N ASP A 238 -14.95 -14.31 -7.77
CA ASP A 238 -13.70 -15.06 -7.86
C ASP A 238 -12.83 -14.58 -9.05
N ALA A 239 -11.62 -15.09 -9.16
CA ALA A 239 -10.70 -14.77 -10.25
C ALA A 239 -11.15 -15.28 -11.64
N ASN A 240 -12.21 -16.06 -11.73
CA ASN A 240 -12.84 -16.49 -12.98
C ASN A 240 -14.06 -15.62 -13.34
N GLY A 241 -14.37 -14.61 -12.55
CA GLY A 241 -15.52 -13.73 -12.72
C GLY A 241 -16.86 -14.34 -12.27
N ASN A 242 -16.83 -15.47 -11.53
CA ASN A 242 -18.07 -16.02 -10.95
C ASN A 242 -18.47 -15.22 -9.72
N PHE A 243 -19.76 -14.94 -9.60
CA PHE A 243 -20.33 -14.30 -8.42
C PHE A 243 -20.16 -15.19 -7.18
N VAL A 244 -19.57 -14.62 -6.13
CA VAL A 244 -19.37 -15.30 -4.84
C VAL A 244 -20.46 -14.89 -3.87
N SER A 245 -20.61 -13.59 -3.65
CA SER A 245 -21.62 -13.04 -2.73
C SER A 245 -21.78 -11.54 -2.91
N THR A 246 -22.91 -11.01 -2.52
CA THR A 246 -23.05 -9.60 -2.21
C THR A 246 -22.39 -9.33 -0.87
N PHE A 247 -21.38 -8.47 -0.85
CA PHE A 247 -20.65 -8.09 0.36
C PHE A 247 -21.42 -7.03 1.15
N ILE A 248 -21.91 -5.98 0.47
CA ILE A 248 -22.75 -4.93 1.06
C ILE A 248 -23.93 -4.72 0.12
N ALA A 249 -25.10 -5.18 0.52
CA ALA A 249 -26.28 -5.11 -0.34
C ALA A 249 -26.95 -3.72 -0.32
N TYR A 250 -27.45 -3.31 -1.46
CA TYR A 250 -28.29 -2.13 -1.59
C TYR A 250 -29.48 -2.17 -0.62
N LYS A 251 -29.70 -1.12 0.14
CA LYS A 251 -30.80 -0.98 1.13
C LYS A 251 -30.86 -2.03 2.25
N SER A 252 -29.91 -2.98 2.35
CA SER A 252 -29.98 -4.04 3.36
C SER A 252 -29.56 -3.61 4.74
N GLN A 253 -28.76 -2.54 4.83
CA GLN A 253 -28.28 -2.02 6.10
C GLN A 253 -29.07 -0.78 6.49
N THR A 254 -29.50 -0.74 7.75
CA THR A 254 -30.12 0.45 8.31
C THR A 254 -29.22 0.97 9.44
N PRO A 255 -28.48 2.04 9.20
CA PRO A 255 -28.41 2.84 7.97
C PRO A 255 -27.45 2.23 6.92
N ASN A 256 -27.87 2.10 5.64
CA ASN A 256 -26.92 1.84 4.56
C ASN A 256 -25.99 3.05 4.42
N GLN A 257 -24.70 2.82 4.55
CA GLN A 257 -23.67 3.86 4.56
C GLN A 257 -23.05 4.11 3.18
N LEU A 258 -23.43 3.33 2.15
CA LEU A 258 -22.90 3.51 0.80
C LEU A 258 -23.56 4.69 0.08
N ASN A 259 -22.75 5.46 -0.64
CA ASN A 259 -23.16 6.63 -1.41
C ASN A 259 -22.25 6.78 -2.62
N ALA A 260 -22.64 6.18 -3.74
CA ALA A 260 -21.81 6.05 -4.94
C ALA A 260 -20.36 5.57 -4.59
N PRO A 261 -20.19 4.37 -4.03
CA PRO A 261 -18.88 3.87 -3.60
C PRO A 261 -17.94 3.70 -4.78
N TRP A 262 -16.62 3.94 -4.56
CA TRP A 262 -15.61 3.72 -5.59
C TRP A 262 -14.39 2.97 -5.04
N GLY A 263 -13.55 3.59 -4.20
CA GLY A 263 -12.33 3.01 -3.65
C GLY A 263 -12.62 1.90 -2.63
N ILE A 264 -11.92 0.77 -2.75
CA ILE A 264 -12.01 -0.34 -1.79
C ILE A 264 -10.61 -0.81 -1.44
N ALA A 265 -10.28 -0.87 -0.14
CA ALA A 265 -8.98 -1.33 0.32
C ALA A 265 -9.12 -2.18 1.58
N GLN A 266 -8.29 -3.22 1.74
CA GLN A 266 -8.19 -3.93 3.01
C GLN A 266 -7.18 -3.26 3.92
N ALA A 267 -7.61 -2.89 5.11
CA ALA A 267 -6.76 -2.28 6.12
C ALA A 267 -5.75 -3.32 6.66
N PRO A 268 -4.46 -2.97 6.79
CA PRO A 268 -3.48 -3.84 7.42
C PRO A 268 -3.70 -3.90 8.94
N ALA A 269 -3.10 -4.91 9.59
CA ALA A 269 -3.19 -5.10 11.04
C ALA A 269 -2.68 -3.91 11.86
N SER A 270 -1.87 -3.02 11.26
CA SER A 270 -1.36 -1.80 11.88
C SER A 270 -2.30 -0.59 11.78
N PHE A 271 -3.46 -0.71 11.13
CA PHE A 271 -4.37 0.41 10.88
C PHE A 271 -5.31 0.75 12.06
N GLY A 272 -4.92 0.47 13.27
CA GLY A 272 -5.65 0.90 14.48
C GLY A 272 -7.02 0.24 14.64
N THR A 273 -8.06 1.04 14.89
CA THR A 273 -9.42 0.56 15.20
C THR A 273 -10.01 -0.36 14.14
N PHE A 274 -9.77 -0.08 12.88
CA PHE A 274 -10.30 -0.83 11.74
C PHE A 274 -9.25 -1.75 11.10
N ALA A 275 -8.33 -2.28 11.91
CA ALA A 275 -7.31 -3.25 11.48
C ALA A 275 -7.96 -4.50 10.86
N ASN A 276 -7.51 -4.89 9.67
CA ASN A 276 -7.99 -6.02 8.86
C ASN A 276 -9.39 -5.85 8.24
N ASP A 277 -10.09 -4.76 8.50
CA ASP A 277 -11.38 -4.46 7.90
C ASP A 277 -11.25 -4.07 6.42
N ILE A 278 -12.35 -4.18 5.70
CA ILE A 278 -12.49 -3.68 4.34
C ILE A 278 -13.00 -2.23 4.41
N LEU A 279 -12.22 -1.32 3.89
CA LEU A 279 -12.59 0.09 3.78
C LEU A 279 -13.27 0.34 2.45
N VAL A 280 -14.39 1.06 2.47
CA VAL A 280 -15.13 1.47 1.27
C VAL A 280 -15.29 3.00 1.29
N GLY A 281 -14.73 3.67 0.29
CA GLY A 281 -14.83 5.11 0.10
C GLY A 281 -16.04 5.50 -0.72
N ASN A 282 -16.75 6.50 -0.26
CA ASN A 282 -17.92 7.05 -0.91
C ASN A 282 -17.56 8.33 -1.70
N PHE A 283 -17.70 8.29 -3.01
CA PHE A 283 -17.63 9.49 -3.84
C PHE A 283 -18.72 10.52 -3.44
N GLY A 284 -19.92 10.03 -3.14
CA GLY A 284 -21.10 10.90 -2.99
C GLY A 284 -21.09 11.78 -1.74
N ASP A 285 -20.44 11.37 -0.65
CA ASP A 285 -20.37 12.15 0.59
C ASP A 285 -18.95 12.29 1.16
N GLY A 286 -17.95 11.71 0.49
CA GLY A 286 -16.54 11.83 0.88
C GLY A 286 -16.15 11.07 2.14
N THR A 287 -17.00 10.17 2.64
CA THR A 287 -16.73 9.38 3.85
C THR A 287 -16.07 8.05 3.53
N ILE A 288 -15.30 7.51 4.49
CA ILE A 288 -14.72 6.18 4.41
C ILE A 288 -15.40 5.32 5.47
N ASN A 289 -16.03 4.23 5.02
CA ASN A 289 -16.72 3.26 5.87
C ASN A 289 -15.89 2.00 6.03
N ALA A 290 -15.82 1.47 7.26
CA ALA A 290 -15.16 0.22 7.57
C ALA A 290 -16.20 -0.90 7.74
N PHE A 291 -15.91 -2.06 7.17
CA PHE A 291 -16.71 -3.28 7.28
C PHE A 291 -15.80 -4.44 7.66
N ASP A 292 -16.27 -5.34 8.51
CA ASP A 292 -15.53 -6.58 8.73
C ASP A 292 -15.51 -7.46 7.46
N THR A 293 -14.79 -8.57 7.49
CA THR A 293 -14.68 -9.47 6.33
C THR A 293 -15.98 -10.18 5.96
N GLN A 294 -17.03 -10.04 6.76
CA GLN A 294 -18.38 -10.54 6.51
C GLN A 294 -19.32 -9.46 5.97
N GLY A 295 -18.85 -8.21 5.82
CA GLY A 295 -19.64 -7.08 5.35
C GLY A 295 -20.49 -6.39 6.43
N ASN A 296 -20.25 -6.67 7.72
CA ASN A 296 -20.89 -5.95 8.79
C ASN A 296 -20.25 -4.58 8.97
N PHE A 297 -21.07 -3.54 9.10
CA PHE A 297 -20.60 -2.17 9.31
C PHE A 297 -19.93 -2.01 10.68
N MET A 298 -18.68 -1.60 10.70
CA MET A 298 -17.87 -1.41 11.88
C MET A 298 -17.80 0.05 12.32
N GLY A 299 -17.94 1.00 11.40
CA GLY A 299 -17.90 2.43 11.67
C GLY A 299 -17.40 3.25 10.49
N GLN A 300 -17.27 4.56 10.71
CA GLN A 300 -16.68 5.51 9.76
C GLN A 300 -15.35 6.00 10.29
N LEU A 301 -14.38 6.25 9.39
CA LEU A 301 -13.12 6.85 9.78
C LEU A 301 -13.38 8.25 10.35
N SER A 302 -12.90 8.48 11.58
CA SER A 302 -13.11 9.71 12.32
C SER A 302 -11.77 10.22 12.85
N ASP A 303 -11.66 11.51 13.10
CA ASP A 303 -10.52 12.11 13.78
C ASP A 303 -10.47 11.72 15.28
N SER A 304 -9.43 12.14 15.98
CA SER A 304 -9.27 11.87 17.42
C SER A 304 -10.33 12.54 18.31
N SER A 305 -11.10 13.46 17.76
CA SER A 305 -12.22 14.12 18.43
C SER A 305 -13.56 13.43 18.14
N GLY A 306 -13.57 12.39 17.30
CA GLY A 306 -14.76 11.67 16.89
C GLY A 306 -15.52 12.29 15.71
N ASN A 307 -15.00 13.35 15.09
CA ASN A 307 -15.60 13.92 13.88
C ASN A 307 -15.29 13.02 12.69
N VAL A 308 -16.30 12.69 11.89
CA VAL A 308 -16.12 11.90 10.66
C VAL A 308 -15.21 12.66 9.69
N ILE A 309 -14.20 11.98 9.18
CA ILE A 309 -13.30 12.53 8.15
C ILE A 309 -14.04 12.51 6.83
N VAL A 310 -14.11 13.68 6.17
CA VAL A 310 -14.80 13.88 4.90
C VAL A 310 -13.84 14.42 3.86
N ASN A 311 -13.70 13.71 2.75
CA ASN A 311 -12.91 14.09 1.58
C ASN A 311 -13.86 14.27 0.38
N PRO A 312 -14.32 15.50 0.10
CA PRO A 312 -15.29 15.73 -0.97
C PRO A 312 -14.82 15.18 -2.32
N GLY A 313 -15.66 14.35 -2.96
CA GLY A 313 -15.29 13.71 -4.21
C GLY A 313 -14.20 12.64 -4.05
N LEU A 314 -14.27 11.86 -2.96
CA LEU A 314 -13.34 10.75 -2.67
C LEU A 314 -13.39 9.70 -3.77
N TRP A 315 -12.24 9.40 -4.33
CA TRP A 315 -12.08 8.38 -5.37
C TRP A 315 -11.33 7.17 -4.84
N ASP A 316 -10.04 7.13 -5.02
CA ASP A 316 -9.25 5.94 -4.69
C ASP A 316 -8.64 5.97 -3.29
N MET A 317 -8.33 4.77 -2.83
CA MET A 317 -7.67 4.54 -1.54
C MET A 317 -6.74 3.33 -1.66
N VAL A 318 -5.47 3.52 -1.31
CA VAL A 318 -4.48 2.45 -1.35
C VAL A 318 -3.66 2.39 -0.06
N PHE A 319 -3.36 1.18 0.40
CA PHE A 319 -2.33 0.95 1.41
C PHE A 319 -1.02 0.60 0.73
N VAL A 320 0.07 1.16 1.23
CA VAL A 320 1.39 0.73 0.81
C VAL A 320 1.83 -0.46 1.64
N GLY A 321 2.39 -1.47 0.98
CA GLY A 321 3.00 -2.61 1.65
C GLY A 321 4.33 -2.22 2.34
N ALA A 322 4.96 -3.17 3.01
CA ALA A 322 6.22 -2.94 3.72
C ALA A 322 7.38 -2.43 2.83
N THR A 323 7.28 -2.62 1.51
CA THR A 323 8.26 -2.16 0.50
C THR A 323 7.76 -0.97 -0.31
N GLY A 324 6.58 -0.42 0.02
CA GLY A 324 6.01 0.73 -0.68
C GLY A 324 6.65 2.06 -0.29
N PRO A 325 6.37 3.14 -1.02
CA PRO A 325 6.76 4.48 -0.61
C PRO A 325 5.96 4.87 0.64
N GLY A 326 6.62 5.21 1.73
CA GLY A 326 5.98 5.65 2.97
C GLY A 326 5.89 4.61 4.08
N ALA A 327 5.28 4.98 5.19
CA ALA A 327 5.16 4.13 6.37
C ALA A 327 4.11 3.02 6.16
N PRO A 328 4.43 1.77 6.49
CA PRO A 328 3.45 0.68 6.48
C PRO A 328 2.23 1.03 7.35
N GLY A 329 1.04 0.76 6.83
CA GLY A 329 -0.22 1.08 7.52
C GLY A 329 -0.74 2.49 7.31
N THR A 330 -0.13 3.27 6.44
CA THR A 330 -0.67 4.54 5.95
C THR A 330 -1.62 4.29 4.78
N LEU A 331 -2.83 4.84 4.87
CA LEU A 331 -3.78 4.88 3.76
C LEU A 331 -3.52 6.16 2.96
N TYR A 332 -3.31 6.04 1.66
CA TYR A 332 -3.25 7.16 0.73
C TYR A 332 -4.56 7.24 -0.04
N LEU A 333 -5.03 8.46 -0.30
CA LEU A 333 -6.30 8.69 -0.97
C LEU A 333 -6.24 9.88 -1.94
N THR A 334 -7.14 9.85 -2.92
CA THR A 334 -7.41 10.96 -3.83
C THR A 334 -8.84 11.45 -3.67
N ALA A 335 -9.04 12.76 -3.77
CA ALA A 335 -10.36 13.37 -3.76
C ALA A 335 -10.42 14.58 -4.69
N GLY A 336 -11.48 14.67 -5.48
CA GLY A 336 -11.66 15.70 -6.51
C GLY A 336 -12.15 17.05 -5.98
N GLY A 337 -12.56 17.14 -4.72
CA GLY A 337 -12.94 18.40 -4.06
C GLY A 337 -14.40 18.83 -4.19
N SER A 338 -15.28 18.00 -4.75
CA SER A 338 -16.72 18.31 -4.83
C SER A 338 -17.57 17.17 -4.28
N LEU A 339 -18.48 17.48 -3.37
CA LEU A 339 -19.44 16.51 -2.85
C LEU A 339 -20.54 16.26 -3.89
N GLY A 340 -20.63 15.02 -4.37
CA GLY A 340 -21.79 14.48 -5.06
C GLY A 340 -22.35 15.29 -6.23
N GLN A 341 -21.56 16.14 -6.86
CA GLN A 341 -21.96 16.85 -8.06
C GLN A 341 -21.53 16.05 -9.28
N PRO A 342 -22.44 15.42 -10.02
CA PRO A 342 -22.10 14.67 -11.23
C PRO A 342 -21.50 15.56 -12.32
N ASN A 343 -21.72 16.87 -12.23
CA ASN A 343 -21.18 17.86 -13.12
C ASN A 343 -20.32 18.83 -12.31
N PHE A 344 -19.01 18.61 -12.28
CA PHE A 344 -18.11 19.72 -12.01
C PHE A 344 -18.42 20.80 -13.04
N PRO A 345 -18.72 22.06 -12.64
CA PRO A 345 -18.88 23.11 -13.62
C PRO A 345 -17.61 23.16 -14.47
N ALA A 346 -17.77 23.29 -15.80
CA ALA A 346 -16.64 23.38 -16.73
C ALA A 346 -15.63 24.41 -16.20
N GLY A 347 -14.42 23.97 -15.85
CA GLY A 347 -13.40 24.81 -15.21
C GLY A 347 -13.55 24.98 -13.69
N GLY A 348 -14.52 24.34 -13.03
CA GLY A 348 -14.66 24.33 -11.58
C GLY A 348 -13.85 23.18 -10.97
N SER A 349 -12.59 23.45 -10.65
CA SER A 349 -11.82 22.58 -9.78
C SER A 349 -12.30 22.81 -8.35
N GLY A 350 -12.91 21.79 -7.73
CA GLY A 350 -12.97 21.73 -6.29
C GLY A 350 -11.55 21.75 -5.69
N THR A 351 -11.45 21.80 -4.38
CA THR A 351 -10.16 21.67 -3.70
C THR A 351 -9.75 20.19 -3.75
N ALA A 352 -9.06 19.81 -4.83
CA ALA A 352 -8.56 18.46 -5.02
C ALA A 352 -7.40 18.18 -4.05
N VAL A 353 -7.30 16.95 -3.57
CA VAL A 353 -6.21 16.52 -2.71
C VAL A 353 -5.72 15.11 -3.05
N PHE A 354 -4.41 14.91 -2.91
CA PHE A 354 -3.77 13.66 -2.60
C PHE A 354 -3.36 13.73 -1.14
N ALA A 355 -3.84 12.80 -0.32
CA ALA A 355 -3.68 12.86 1.12
C ALA A 355 -3.28 11.50 1.72
N SER A 356 -2.72 11.54 2.93
CA SER A 356 -2.45 10.35 3.74
C SER A 356 -3.30 10.35 5.00
N LEU A 357 -3.71 9.15 5.44
CA LEU A 357 -4.42 8.88 6.68
C LEU A 357 -3.64 7.85 7.50
N THR A 358 -3.35 8.19 8.74
CA THR A 358 -2.70 7.30 9.70
C THR A 358 -3.54 7.17 10.96
N PRO A 359 -3.51 6.03 11.66
CA PRO A 359 -4.08 5.98 13.00
C PRO A 359 -3.51 7.11 13.86
N ALA A 360 -4.38 7.91 14.46
CA ALA A 360 -3.94 8.90 15.42
C ALA A 360 -3.31 8.17 16.62
N ALA A 361 -2.23 8.69 17.15
CA ALA A 361 -1.72 8.18 18.40
C ALA A 361 -2.81 8.27 19.45
N ALA A 362 -3.03 7.21 20.25
CA ALA A 362 -4.04 7.21 21.29
C ALA A 362 -3.87 8.47 22.15
N ALA A 363 -4.95 9.22 22.36
CA ALA A 363 -4.93 10.38 23.23
C ALA A 363 -4.44 9.93 24.63
N GLY A 364 -3.22 10.29 24.98
CA GLY A 364 -2.56 9.88 26.22
C GLY A 364 -1.41 8.88 26.08
N SER A 365 -1.16 8.25 24.94
CA SER A 365 0.09 7.52 24.74
C SER A 365 1.17 8.48 24.23
N ALA A 366 1.99 8.95 25.16
CA ALA A 366 3.19 9.71 24.82
C ALA A 366 4.06 8.87 23.84
N ASN A 367 4.40 9.45 22.68
CA ASN A 367 5.22 8.83 21.65
C ASN A 367 6.10 9.90 20.98
N PHE A 368 6.97 9.51 20.06
CA PHE A 368 7.80 10.43 19.29
C PHE A 368 7.89 9.98 17.83
N SER A 369 8.25 10.89 16.94
CA SER A 369 8.63 10.59 15.57
C SER A 369 10.09 10.97 15.36
N LEU A 370 10.78 10.28 14.41
CA LEU A 370 12.13 10.60 13.96
C LEU A 370 12.06 11.13 12.52
N SER A 371 12.92 12.12 12.25
CA SER A 371 13.15 12.62 10.90
C SER A 371 14.64 12.78 10.61
N LEU A 372 15.01 12.59 9.34
CA LEU A 372 16.37 12.78 8.84
C LEU A 372 16.40 14.01 7.93
N SER A 373 17.53 14.75 7.93
CA SER A 373 17.70 15.93 7.06
C SER A 373 17.74 15.61 5.57
N ALA A 374 17.96 14.33 5.21
CA ALA A 374 17.85 13.81 3.86
C ALA A 374 17.55 12.32 3.89
N GLN A 375 16.84 11.83 2.88
CA GLN A 375 16.50 10.41 2.73
C GLN A 375 17.56 9.62 1.97
N SER A 376 18.56 10.29 1.41
CA SER A 376 19.69 9.67 0.72
C SER A 376 21.03 10.33 1.10
N ALA A 377 22.11 9.55 1.06
CA ALA A 377 23.46 10.02 1.26
C ALA A 377 24.42 9.28 0.32
N THR A 378 25.46 9.97 -0.14
CA THR A 378 26.54 9.34 -0.92
C THR A 378 27.82 9.32 -0.09
N VAL A 379 28.46 8.16 0.00
CA VAL A 379 29.70 7.96 0.75
C VAL A 379 30.71 7.29 -0.16
N ASN A 380 31.87 7.93 -0.33
CA ASN A 380 32.98 7.31 -1.05
C ASN A 380 33.67 6.26 -0.16
N THR A 381 34.22 5.21 -0.76
CA THR A 381 35.04 4.23 -0.06
C THR A 381 36.10 4.88 0.81
N GLY A 382 36.15 4.58 2.11
CA GLY A 382 37.03 5.22 3.10
C GLY A 382 36.59 6.62 3.54
N GLY A 383 35.48 7.14 3.03
CA GLY A 383 34.91 8.45 3.37
C GLY A 383 33.73 8.38 4.35
N SER A 384 33.11 9.53 4.59
CA SER A 384 31.93 9.65 5.43
C SER A 384 30.94 10.69 4.90
N ALA A 385 29.65 10.53 5.27
CA ALA A 385 28.58 11.51 5.09
C ALA A 385 27.90 11.80 6.43
N ASN A 386 27.38 13.02 6.57
CA ASN A 386 26.69 13.45 7.78
C ASN A 386 25.23 13.81 7.48
N LEU A 387 24.34 13.39 8.34
CA LEU A 387 22.91 13.74 8.32
C LEU A 387 22.50 14.21 9.71
N MET A 388 21.47 15.05 9.79
CA MET A 388 20.88 15.45 11.06
C MET A 388 19.68 14.56 11.36
N VAL A 389 19.57 14.11 12.62
CA VAL A 389 18.44 13.32 13.14
C VAL A 389 17.69 14.17 14.15
N SER A 390 16.42 14.43 13.90
CA SER A 390 15.54 15.19 14.77
C SER A 390 14.42 14.31 15.32
N ALA A 391 13.87 14.68 16.48
CA ALA A 391 12.69 14.04 17.06
C ALA A 391 11.60 15.07 17.32
N ALA A 392 10.36 14.69 17.03
CA ALA A 392 9.18 15.47 17.39
C ALA A 392 8.32 14.72 18.43
N ALA A 393 7.76 15.46 19.38
CA ALA A 393 6.85 14.90 20.39
C ALA A 393 5.49 14.57 19.77
N VAL A 394 4.94 13.43 20.16
CA VAL A 394 3.57 13.00 19.87
C VAL A 394 2.89 12.71 21.21
N GLY A 395 1.65 13.17 21.41
CA GLY A 395 0.88 12.89 22.62
C GLY A 395 1.53 13.37 23.92
N GLY A 396 2.28 14.50 23.88
CA GLY A 396 2.94 15.06 25.06
C GLY A 396 4.22 14.35 25.52
N PHE A 397 4.83 13.52 24.65
CA PHE A 397 6.08 12.86 24.94
C PHE A 397 7.22 13.88 25.23
N SER A 398 7.94 13.71 26.34
CA SER A 398 9.07 14.56 26.74
C SER A 398 10.34 13.76 27.09
N GLY A 399 10.32 12.44 26.86
CA GLY A 399 11.43 11.53 27.22
C GLY A 399 12.67 11.70 26.38
N GLN A 400 13.80 11.17 26.88
CA GLN A 400 15.01 11.01 26.09
C GLN A 400 14.88 9.83 25.15
N ILE A 401 15.42 9.96 23.94
CA ILE A 401 15.41 8.97 22.89
C ILE A 401 16.85 8.55 22.59
N ALA A 402 17.19 7.30 22.85
CA ALA A 402 18.47 6.72 22.48
C ALA A 402 18.48 6.38 21.00
N LEU A 403 19.51 6.82 20.27
CA LEU A 403 19.66 6.60 18.82
C LEU A 403 20.60 5.43 18.56
N THR A 404 20.16 4.53 17.68
CA THR A 404 20.95 3.40 17.16
C THR A 404 20.78 3.30 15.65
N CYS A 405 21.67 2.59 14.98
CA CYS A 405 21.46 2.23 13.58
C CYS A 405 21.94 0.81 13.29
N ALA A 406 21.25 0.15 12.36
CA ALA A 406 21.66 -1.13 11.79
C ALA A 406 22.42 -0.84 10.47
N ALA A 407 23.75 -0.83 10.53
CA ALA A 407 24.57 -0.62 9.35
C ALA A 407 24.85 -1.97 8.65
N PRO A 408 24.63 -2.07 7.31
CA PRO A 408 25.06 -3.21 6.52
C PRO A 408 26.58 -3.41 6.56
N ALA A 409 27.04 -4.60 6.17
CA ALA A 409 28.47 -4.90 6.11
C ALA A 409 29.23 -3.88 5.23
N GLY A 410 30.34 -3.36 5.72
CA GLY A 410 31.15 -2.34 5.05
C GLY A 410 30.76 -0.89 5.39
N LEU A 411 29.66 -0.66 6.10
CA LEU A 411 29.28 0.64 6.63
C LEU A 411 29.33 0.64 8.16
N THR A 412 29.61 1.81 8.74
CA THR A 412 29.45 2.10 10.16
C THR A 412 28.66 3.38 10.34
N CYS A 413 27.99 3.52 11.48
CA CYS A 413 27.27 4.73 11.82
C CYS A 413 27.52 5.13 13.28
N ALA A 414 27.61 6.43 13.51
CA ALA A 414 27.80 7.03 14.83
C ALA A 414 26.90 8.25 15.01
N PHE A 415 26.39 8.45 16.22
CA PHE A 415 25.56 9.60 16.57
C PHE A 415 26.28 10.51 17.56
N SER A 416 26.13 11.81 17.36
CA SER A 416 26.60 12.83 18.30
C SER A 416 25.54 13.94 18.42
N PRO A 417 24.84 14.06 19.57
CA PRO A 417 24.83 13.14 20.71
C PRO A 417 24.14 11.78 20.39
N THR A 418 24.35 10.78 21.23
CA THR A 418 23.72 9.44 21.11
C THR A 418 22.29 9.42 21.62
N THR A 419 21.84 10.48 22.29
CA THR A 419 20.46 10.67 22.76
C THR A 419 19.97 12.06 22.39
N ILE A 420 18.70 12.16 22.02
CA ILE A 420 18.00 13.42 21.74
C ILE A 420 16.68 13.49 22.50
N SER A 421 16.12 14.68 22.63
CA SER A 421 14.76 14.89 23.12
C SER A 421 13.95 15.68 22.09
N PRO A 422 12.62 15.55 22.02
CA PRO A 422 11.79 16.38 21.15
C PRO A 422 12.02 17.87 21.42
N GLY A 423 12.19 18.64 20.33
CA GLY A 423 12.46 20.09 20.41
C GLY A 423 13.90 20.46 20.79
N ALA A 424 14.76 19.49 21.12
CA ALA A 424 16.19 19.72 21.32
C ALA A 424 16.94 19.79 19.97
N PRO A 425 18.19 20.31 19.96
CA PRO A 425 19.02 20.28 18.77
C PRO A 425 19.17 18.85 18.21
N ALA A 426 19.17 18.75 16.89
CA ALA A 426 19.30 17.47 16.19
C ALA A 426 20.66 16.80 16.47
N ALA A 427 20.70 15.48 16.50
CA ALA A 427 21.95 14.73 16.54
C ALA A 427 22.57 14.63 15.14
N ASN A 428 23.90 14.70 15.07
CA ASN A 428 24.62 14.38 13.84
C ASN A 428 24.77 12.85 13.71
N LEU A 429 24.31 12.29 12.60
CA LEU A 429 24.56 10.91 12.18
C LEU A 429 25.71 10.92 11.19
N THR A 430 26.84 10.36 11.56
CA THR A 430 27.97 10.12 10.66
C THR A 430 27.90 8.69 10.13
N ILE A 431 27.79 8.53 8.81
CA ILE A 431 27.84 7.26 8.10
C ILE A 431 29.22 7.16 7.44
N SER A 432 29.99 6.10 7.74
CA SER A 432 31.33 5.91 7.17
C SER A 432 31.41 4.59 6.43
N ALA A 433 32.04 4.60 5.25
CA ALA A 433 32.36 3.39 4.49
C ALA A 433 33.76 2.90 4.82
N ALA A 434 33.94 1.59 4.97
CA ALA A 434 35.25 0.99 5.20
C ALA A 434 36.21 1.31 4.03
N ALA A 435 37.46 1.64 4.34
CA ALA A 435 38.51 1.72 3.32
C ALA A 435 38.75 0.30 2.77
N THR A 436 38.83 0.14 1.45
CA THR A 436 39.35 -1.10 0.88
C THR A 436 40.79 -1.27 1.37
N PRO A 437 41.20 -2.44 1.91
CA PRO A 437 42.60 -2.65 2.26
C PRO A 437 43.46 -2.40 1.02
N PRO A 438 44.63 -1.70 1.16
CA PRO A 438 45.51 -1.54 0.02
C PRO A 438 45.91 -2.93 -0.47
N THR A 439 45.70 -3.20 -1.76
CA THR A 439 46.22 -4.37 -2.45
C THR A 439 47.74 -4.23 -2.58
N GLY A 440 48.44 -4.42 -1.48
CA GLY A 440 49.91 -4.47 -1.43
C GLY A 440 50.34 -5.89 -1.74
N GLY A 441 50.89 -6.10 -2.95
CA GLY A 441 51.64 -7.32 -3.25
C GLY A 441 52.85 -7.44 -2.35
N GLY A 442 52.89 -8.47 -1.52
CA GLY A 442 54.03 -8.84 -0.71
C GLY A 442 53.75 -10.20 -0.09
N GLY A 443 54.20 -11.27 -0.74
CA GLY A 443 54.13 -12.61 -0.21
C GLY A 443 54.96 -12.68 1.08
N TYR A 444 54.31 -12.99 2.19
CA TYR A 444 54.90 -13.54 3.40
C TYR A 444 54.32 -14.89 3.69
N ASN A 445 55.20 -15.91 3.59
CA ASN A 445 54.96 -17.21 4.13
C ASN A 445 54.81 -17.07 5.65
N VAL A 446 53.71 -17.44 6.23
CA VAL A 446 53.56 -17.60 7.69
C VAL A 446 53.35 -19.09 7.98
N PRO A 447 54.18 -19.66 8.87
CA PRO A 447 54.02 -21.03 9.30
C PRO A 447 52.77 -21.18 10.17
N GLY A 448 52.13 -22.33 10.07
CA GLY A 448 50.87 -22.63 10.75
C GLY A 448 50.83 -22.37 12.23
N MET A 449 49.75 -21.81 12.69
CA MET A 449 49.35 -21.80 14.10
C MET A 449 48.02 -22.51 14.26
N ALA A 450 48.08 -23.42 15.22
CA ALA A 450 47.04 -24.34 15.60
C ALA A 450 45.78 -23.66 16.12
N ALA A 451 44.64 -24.26 15.80
CA ALA A 451 43.35 -23.94 16.36
C ALA A 451 43.34 -24.08 17.89
N ALA A 452 43.10 -22.98 18.60
CA ALA A 452 42.76 -23.02 20.02
C ALA A 452 41.23 -23.14 20.17
N LEU A 453 40.81 -24.32 20.63
CA LEU A 453 39.49 -24.60 21.12
C LEU A 453 39.25 -23.82 22.43
N LEU A 454 38.27 -22.97 22.48
CA LEU A 454 37.70 -22.46 23.72
C LEU A 454 36.52 -23.35 24.16
N PRO A 455 36.47 -23.79 25.41
CA PRO A 455 35.35 -24.56 25.91
C PRO A 455 34.32 -23.68 26.61
N GLY A 456 33.06 -24.02 26.41
CA GLY A 456 32.06 -23.95 27.45
C GLY A 456 31.17 -22.71 27.53
N LEU A 457 29.94 -22.87 27.05
CA LEU A 457 28.75 -22.37 27.73
C LEU A 457 27.62 -23.36 27.47
N GLY A 458 27.33 -24.14 28.50
CA GLY A 458 26.26 -25.13 28.54
C GLY A 458 24.90 -24.46 28.61
N LEU A 459 23.98 -24.95 27.79
CA LEU A 459 22.55 -24.71 27.94
C LEU A 459 21.91 -25.92 28.62
N PRO A 460 21.00 -25.74 29.59
CA PRO A 460 20.32 -26.88 30.23
C PRO A 460 19.17 -27.36 29.33
N LEU A 461 19.22 -28.63 28.96
CA LEU A 461 18.10 -29.38 28.41
C LEU A 461 17.09 -29.65 29.54
N GLY A 462 15.94 -28.97 29.48
CA GLY A 462 14.77 -29.28 30.29
C GLY A 462 14.01 -30.46 29.69
N LEU A 463 13.92 -31.54 30.45
CA LEU A 463 13.06 -32.69 30.20
C LEU A 463 11.60 -32.29 30.12
N PHE A 464 10.91 -32.70 29.06
CA PHE A 464 9.45 -32.89 29.11
C PHE A 464 9.13 -34.36 28.86
N GLY A 465 8.48 -34.89 29.87
CA GLY A 465 8.09 -36.27 29.96
C GLY A 465 7.00 -36.68 28.97
N THR A 466 7.11 -37.91 28.59
CA THR A 466 6.19 -38.70 27.80
C THR A 466 4.86 -38.91 28.52
N VAL A 467 3.75 -38.57 27.84
CA VAL A 467 2.46 -39.19 28.11
C VAL A 467 2.06 -39.98 26.87
N LEU A 468 2.14 -41.30 27.00
CA LEU A 468 1.61 -42.27 26.06
C LEU A 468 0.09 -42.33 26.22
N THR A 469 -0.65 -41.97 25.18
CA THR A 469 -2.00 -42.46 24.97
C THR A 469 -2.12 -43.07 23.59
N THR A 470 -2.42 -44.33 23.59
CA THR A 470 -2.67 -45.22 22.45
C THR A 470 -3.91 -44.77 21.66
N ARG A 471 -3.76 -44.52 20.34
CA ARG A 471 -4.85 -44.78 19.37
C ARG A 471 -4.36 -44.96 17.92
N LYS A 472 -4.59 -46.18 17.46
CA LYS A 472 -4.80 -46.69 16.10
C LYS A 472 -3.98 -46.12 14.91
N LYS A 473 -3.14 -47.01 14.40
CA LYS A 473 -2.44 -46.97 13.10
C LYS A 473 -3.41 -46.72 11.93
N LYS A 474 -3.21 -45.62 11.18
CA LYS A 474 -3.57 -45.54 9.78
C LYS A 474 -2.30 -45.53 8.95
N ALA A 475 -2.21 -46.45 7.99
CA ALA A 475 -1.08 -46.63 7.09
C ALA A 475 -0.88 -45.40 6.20
N LEU A 476 0.33 -44.83 6.16
CA LEU A 476 0.73 -43.85 5.18
C LEU A 476 0.97 -44.56 3.85
N THR A 477 0.34 -44.04 2.79
CA THR A 477 0.48 -44.54 1.43
C THR A 477 1.83 -44.22 0.82
N ARG A 478 2.36 -45.14 -0.01
CA ARG A 478 3.67 -45.11 -0.68
C ARG A 478 3.98 -43.83 -1.54
N LYS A 479 3.06 -42.89 -1.66
CA LYS A 479 3.23 -41.66 -2.46
C LYS A 479 3.94 -40.51 -1.74
N SER A 480 3.90 -40.46 -0.40
CA SER A 480 4.50 -39.37 0.39
C SER A 480 6.01 -39.52 0.59
N ILE A 481 6.55 -40.73 0.44
CA ILE A 481 7.99 -40.99 0.65
C ILE A 481 8.84 -40.58 -0.58
N ARG A 482 8.24 -40.51 -1.78
CA ARG A 482 8.97 -40.13 -3.01
C ARG A 482 9.25 -38.62 -3.14
N TRP A 483 8.52 -37.77 -2.45
CA TRP A 483 8.72 -36.32 -2.51
C TRP A 483 9.82 -35.83 -1.55
N MET A 484 10.01 -36.47 -0.43
CA MET A 484 11.08 -36.12 0.52
C MET A 484 12.47 -36.51 0.03
N SER A 485 12.57 -37.52 -0.85
CA SER A 485 13.86 -37.96 -1.43
C SER A 485 14.31 -37.06 -2.60
N LEU A 486 13.37 -36.37 -3.29
CA LEU A 486 13.70 -35.47 -4.38
C LEU A 486 14.20 -34.09 -3.88
N LEU A 487 13.69 -33.59 -2.75
CA LEU A 487 14.18 -32.33 -2.18
C LEU A 487 15.61 -32.47 -1.58
N GLY A 488 15.96 -33.64 -1.05
CA GLY A 488 17.30 -33.92 -0.55
C GLY A 488 18.36 -34.02 -1.66
N LEU A 489 17.98 -34.50 -2.84
CA LEU A 489 18.90 -34.66 -3.96
C LEU A 489 19.19 -33.35 -4.71
N LEU A 490 18.26 -32.39 -4.71
CA LEU A 490 18.45 -31.06 -5.31
C LEU A 490 19.38 -30.16 -4.51
N LEU A 491 19.49 -30.37 -3.19
CA LEU A 491 20.37 -29.58 -2.33
C LEU A 491 21.83 -30.05 -2.38
N VAL A 492 22.11 -31.28 -2.82
CA VAL A 492 23.46 -31.84 -2.92
C VAL A 492 24.10 -31.56 -4.29
N VAL A 493 23.30 -31.39 -5.35
CA VAL A 493 23.81 -31.12 -6.70
C VAL A 493 24.27 -29.68 -6.89
N SER A 494 23.80 -28.73 -6.07
CA SER A 494 24.21 -27.32 -6.16
C SER A 494 25.56 -26.98 -5.49
N LEU A 495 26.21 -27.95 -4.83
CA LEU A 495 27.49 -27.76 -4.12
C LEU A 495 28.73 -28.26 -4.89
N PHE A 496 28.58 -28.85 -6.09
CA PHE A 496 29.71 -29.44 -6.85
C PHE A 496 30.01 -28.79 -8.22
N ALA A 497 29.49 -27.60 -8.49
CA ALA A 497 29.79 -26.87 -9.72
C ALA A 497 30.81 -25.73 -9.53
N LEU A 498 31.88 -25.97 -8.79
CA LEU A 498 33.05 -25.09 -8.73
C LEU A 498 34.30 -25.92 -8.89
N GLY A 499 34.69 -26.15 -10.15
CA GLY A 499 35.91 -26.88 -10.47
C GLY A 499 36.49 -26.49 -11.81
N CYS A 500 37.63 -25.81 -11.75
CA CYS A 500 38.73 -25.74 -12.73
C CYS A 500 38.44 -25.37 -14.20
N GLY A 501 38.87 -24.18 -14.60
CA GLY A 501 39.07 -23.76 -15.98
C GLY A 501 40.31 -22.90 -16.09
N SER A 502 41.21 -23.33 -16.88
CA SER A 502 42.56 -22.90 -17.25
C SER A 502 42.70 -21.41 -17.61
N GLY A 503 43.87 -20.85 -17.32
CA GLY A 503 44.23 -19.45 -17.53
C GLY A 503 44.21 -18.96 -18.97
N SER A 504 43.70 -17.76 -19.10
CA SER A 504 44.02 -16.85 -20.19
C SER A 504 44.33 -15.49 -19.58
N LYS A 505 45.45 -14.93 -19.93
CA LYS A 505 45.83 -13.56 -19.55
C LYS A 505 44.80 -12.57 -20.06
N ALA A 506 43.98 -12.03 -19.20
CA ALA A 506 43.10 -10.91 -19.51
C ALA A 506 43.82 -9.61 -19.14
N THR A 507 43.90 -8.74 -20.09
CA THR A 507 44.30 -7.35 -19.95
C THR A 507 43.29 -6.67 -19.02
N THR A 508 43.71 -6.21 -17.84
CA THR A 508 42.84 -5.52 -16.89
C THR A 508 42.57 -4.10 -17.38
N THR A 509 41.38 -3.93 -17.95
CA THR A 509 40.75 -2.60 -17.98
C THR A 509 40.22 -2.34 -16.55
N PRO A 510 40.40 -1.15 -15.96
CA PRO A 510 39.86 -0.87 -14.64
C PRO A 510 38.33 -0.87 -14.73
N THR A 511 37.68 -1.89 -14.17
CA THR A 511 36.25 -1.90 -13.93
C THR A 511 35.97 -0.87 -12.84
N THR A 512 35.36 0.23 -13.18
CA THR A 512 34.66 1.09 -12.22
C THR A 512 33.65 0.22 -11.50
N SER A 513 33.85 0.03 -10.19
CA SER A 513 32.87 -0.65 -9.34
C SER A 513 31.55 0.11 -9.44
N ALA A 514 30.47 -0.57 -9.82
CA ALA A 514 29.16 0.06 -9.84
C ALA A 514 28.80 0.54 -8.43
N ALA A 515 28.26 1.75 -8.32
CA ALA A 515 27.81 2.32 -7.06
C ALA A 515 26.79 1.38 -6.40
N GLN A 516 27.07 0.99 -5.16
CA GLN A 516 26.20 0.08 -4.41
C GLN A 516 25.23 0.90 -3.55
N GLN A 517 23.93 0.70 -3.73
CA GLN A 517 22.91 1.31 -2.87
C GLN A 517 22.50 0.34 -1.77
N VAL A 518 22.44 0.82 -0.54
CA VAL A 518 22.01 0.09 0.64
C VAL A 518 21.11 0.96 1.52
N THR A 519 20.10 0.37 2.14
CA THR A 519 19.24 1.08 3.10
C THR A 519 19.78 0.91 4.50
N LEU A 520 19.98 2.02 5.22
CA LEU A 520 20.36 2.07 6.61
C LEU A 520 19.18 2.53 7.45
N MET A 521 18.83 1.76 8.49
CA MET A 521 17.74 2.09 9.42
C MET A 521 18.30 2.78 10.65
N VAL A 522 17.81 3.99 10.92
CA VAL A 522 18.03 4.72 12.17
C VAL A 522 16.87 4.43 13.10
N THR A 523 17.16 3.97 14.30
CA THR A 523 16.16 3.61 15.30
C THR A 523 16.35 4.46 16.55
N GLY A 524 15.27 5.08 17.02
CA GLY A 524 15.19 5.75 18.30
C GLY A 524 14.38 4.90 19.28
N THR A 525 14.87 4.79 20.52
CA THR A 525 14.21 4.03 21.59
C THR A 525 14.10 4.86 22.85
N SER A 526 12.92 4.84 23.49
CA SER A 526 12.67 5.45 24.79
C SER A 526 11.74 4.56 25.61
N GLY A 527 12.29 3.85 26.58
CA GLY A 527 11.56 2.79 27.31
C GLY A 527 11.10 1.69 26.35
N SER A 528 9.81 1.41 26.29
CA SER A 528 9.20 0.46 25.34
C SER A 528 8.88 1.04 23.97
N LEU A 529 9.01 2.36 23.79
CA LEU A 529 8.71 3.03 22.53
C LEU A 529 9.88 2.92 21.57
N THR A 530 9.63 2.56 20.33
CA THR A 530 10.63 2.47 19.26
C THR A 530 10.07 3.09 17.99
N GLN A 531 10.84 3.97 17.35
CA GLN A 531 10.54 4.58 16.07
C GLN A 531 11.75 4.48 15.15
N SER A 532 11.55 4.39 13.84
CA SER A 532 12.62 4.23 12.88
C SER A 532 12.46 5.17 11.69
N ALA A 533 13.60 5.60 11.13
CA ALA A 533 13.68 6.34 9.88
C ALA A 533 14.74 5.69 8.98
N ALA A 534 14.47 5.62 7.68
CA ALA A 534 15.35 5.00 6.70
C ALA A 534 16.15 6.04 5.92
N VAL A 535 17.40 5.72 5.56
CA VAL A 535 18.20 6.49 4.59
C VAL A 535 18.83 5.54 3.57
N THR A 536 18.72 5.89 2.29
CA THR A 536 19.39 5.18 1.20
C THR A 536 20.84 5.69 1.08
N VAL A 537 21.82 4.80 1.25
CA VAL A 537 23.24 5.14 1.15
C VAL A 537 23.79 4.58 -0.14
N THR A 538 24.34 5.46 -0.98
CA THR A 538 25.10 5.10 -2.19
C THR A 538 26.58 5.08 -1.85
N VAL A 539 27.25 3.93 -2.01
CA VAL A 539 28.70 3.78 -1.80
C VAL A 539 29.37 3.77 -3.17
N ASN A 540 30.31 4.73 -3.39
CA ASN A 540 31.10 4.86 -4.61
C ASN A 540 32.52 4.32 -4.44
#